data_6251507938c10262cfe34f8f27868384
#
_entry.id   6251507938c10262cfe34f8f27868384
#
_cell.length_a   1.000
_cell.length_b   1.000
_cell.length_c   1.000
_cell.angle_alpha   90.00
_cell.angle_beta   90.00
_cell.angle_gamma   90.00
#
_symmetry.space_group_name_H-M   'P 1'
#
loop_
_entity.id
_entity.type
_entity.pdbx_description
1 polymer ?
#
loop_
_entity_poly.entity_id
_entity_poly.type
_entity_poly.pdbx_seq_one_letter_code
_entity_poly.pdbx_strand_id
1 'polypeptide(L)'
;MTSLLEQEIESQPEVIARLLDRETRHIFEIVTHLPSFDYALIAARGSSDHAATYAKYAWTVLAGYPVALAAPSLLTMYGAVPRLASALVVGISQSGQSPDILAVLEEGKRQGRPTLAITNDGASPLAAMADHVIELHAGAERSIAATKTYTAQLAVMAMFAAALSGNERNIDALQQLPAAIETTLQLSTRIAQDIERYRYMDRCIIIGRGYNYATSFELALKLKELTYVMATSYSSADFRHGPIATIESGLPVFLVMPAAATYGDMLELARDLRKRGAELLVISESEDALALARTALPIPQGVPEWLSPLSAIIPGQLVALRLALAKGLNPDVPRGLQKVTRTL
;
A
#
# COMPACT_ATOMS: atom_id res chain seq x y z
N MET A 1 -0.40 -21.08 -18.84
CA MET A 1 0.07 -21.25 -17.47
C MET A 1 -0.21 -19.95 -16.74
N THR A 2 -0.71 -20.02 -15.52
CA THR A 2 -0.89 -18.87 -14.63
C THR A 2 0.47 -18.28 -14.27
N SER A 3 0.65 -16.97 -14.35
CA SER A 3 1.93 -16.32 -13.99
C SER A 3 2.21 -16.43 -12.49
N LEU A 4 3.48 -16.28 -12.07
CA LEU A 4 3.84 -16.22 -10.65
C LEU A 4 3.14 -15.06 -9.96
N LEU A 5 3.11 -13.90 -10.63
CA LEU A 5 2.44 -12.70 -10.11
C LEU A 5 0.94 -12.96 -9.83
N GLU A 6 0.25 -13.66 -10.73
CA GLU A 6 -1.16 -14.00 -10.55
C GLU A 6 -1.37 -14.92 -9.35
N GLN A 7 -0.55 -15.98 -9.22
CA GLN A 7 -0.58 -16.88 -8.06
C GLN A 7 -0.34 -16.13 -6.75
N GLU A 8 0.57 -15.17 -6.74
CA GLU A 8 0.88 -14.35 -5.56
C GLU A 8 -0.26 -13.38 -5.22
N ILE A 9 -0.96 -12.83 -6.22
CA ILE A 9 -2.17 -12.03 -5.99
C ILE A 9 -3.29 -12.90 -5.42
N GLU A 10 -3.51 -14.07 -5.97
CA GLU A 10 -4.55 -15.00 -5.52
C GLU A 10 -4.30 -15.58 -4.13
N SER A 11 -3.04 -15.68 -3.70
CA SER A 11 -2.67 -16.20 -2.37
C SER A 11 -2.85 -15.21 -1.22
N GLN A 12 -3.23 -13.96 -1.49
CA GLN A 12 -3.30 -12.91 -0.45
C GLN A 12 -4.28 -13.21 0.69
N PRO A 13 -5.48 -13.80 0.48
CA PRO A 13 -6.37 -14.14 1.58
C PRO A 13 -5.71 -15.07 2.61
N GLU A 14 -5.02 -16.12 2.12
CA GLU A 14 -4.32 -17.09 2.97
C GLU A 14 -3.11 -16.46 3.69
N VAL A 15 -2.39 -15.56 3.00
CA VAL A 15 -1.26 -14.82 3.59
C VAL A 15 -1.74 -13.97 4.75
N ILE A 16 -2.83 -13.22 4.57
CA ILE A 16 -3.37 -12.35 5.61
C ILE A 16 -3.95 -13.17 6.77
N ALA A 17 -4.66 -14.27 6.50
CA ALA A 17 -5.16 -15.15 7.55
C ALA A 17 -4.01 -15.69 8.42
N ARG A 18 -2.93 -16.18 7.81
CA ARG A 18 -1.74 -16.68 8.51
C ARG A 18 -1.02 -15.58 9.30
N LEU A 19 -0.91 -14.37 8.75
CA LEU A 19 -0.31 -13.23 9.43
C LEU A 19 -1.12 -12.86 10.69
N LEU A 20 -2.43 -12.75 10.58
CA LEU A 20 -3.32 -12.46 11.71
C LEU A 20 -3.19 -13.52 12.81
N ASP A 21 -3.18 -14.79 12.43
CA ASP A 21 -3.06 -15.91 13.38
C ASP A 21 -1.73 -15.86 14.16
N ARG A 22 -0.63 -15.58 13.48
CA ARG A 22 0.71 -15.61 14.07
C ARG A 22 1.11 -14.36 14.81
N GLU A 23 0.75 -13.19 14.28
CA GLU A 23 1.32 -11.92 14.73
C GLU A 23 0.36 -11.08 15.58
N THR A 24 -0.95 -11.36 15.62
CA THR A 24 -1.87 -10.51 16.40
C THR A 24 -1.44 -10.42 17.86
N ARG A 25 -1.27 -11.55 18.52
CA ARG A 25 -0.85 -11.57 19.93
C ARG A 25 0.53 -10.95 20.14
N HIS A 26 1.48 -11.28 19.28
CA HIS A 26 2.85 -10.77 19.33
C HIS A 26 2.89 -9.23 19.20
N ILE A 27 2.14 -8.65 18.26
CA ILE A 27 2.05 -7.19 18.09
C ILE A 27 1.46 -6.53 19.35
N PHE A 28 0.44 -7.12 19.97
CA PHE A 28 -0.10 -6.60 21.23
C PHE A 28 0.93 -6.67 22.37
N GLU A 29 1.70 -7.75 22.46
CA GLU A 29 2.78 -7.88 23.43
C GLU A 29 3.87 -6.81 23.18
N ILE A 30 4.28 -6.57 21.93
CA ILE A 30 5.21 -5.50 21.58
C ILE A 30 4.67 -4.15 22.06
N VAL A 31 3.45 -3.78 21.65
CA VAL A 31 2.86 -2.47 21.99
C VAL A 31 2.76 -2.26 23.49
N THR A 32 2.43 -3.32 24.25
CA THR A 32 2.34 -3.24 25.72
C THR A 32 3.68 -2.97 26.40
N HIS A 33 4.78 -3.46 25.81
CA HIS A 33 6.13 -3.32 26.37
C HIS A 33 6.96 -2.18 25.76
N LEU A 34 6.45 -1.54 24.68
CA LEU A 34 7.14 -0.40 24.09
C LEU A 34 7.27 0.75 25.11
N PRO A 35 8.46 1.35 25.24
CA PRO A 35 8.59 2.63 25.93
C PRO A 35 7.67 3.68 25.32
N SER A 36 7.24 4.66 26.10
CA SER A 36 6.45 5.78 25.59
C SER A 36 7.18 6.50 24.47
N PHE A 37 6.45 6.83 23.41
CA PHE A 37 6.94 7.61 22.28
C PHE A 37 5.88 8.64 21.86
N ASP A 38 6.30 9.73 21.22
CA ASP A 38 5.39 10.80 20.80
C ASP A 38 5.04 10.69 19.31
N TYR A 39 5.92 10.09 18.50
CA TYR A 39 5.74 9.89 17.07
C TYR A 39 6.54 8.69 16.55
N ALA A 40 6.18 8.18 15.40
CA ALA A 40 6.98 7.18 14.70
C ALA A 40 7.75 7.80 13.54
N LEU A 41 9.03 7.40 13.36
CA LEU A 41 9.80 7.66 12.16
C LEU A 41 9.95 6.35 11.39
N ILE A 42 9.35 6.27 10.19
CA ILE A 42 9.35 5.04 9.37
C ILE A 42 10.30 5.20 8.20
N ALA A 43 11.25 4.30 8.06
CA ALA A 43 12.15 4.18 6.93
C ALA A 43 11.72 3.01 6.02
N ALA A 44 11.48 3.30 4.74
CA ALA A 44 11.02 2.33 3.74
C ALA A 44 11.38 2.77 2.32
N ARG A 45 11.19 1.88 1.32
CA ARG A 45 11.33 2.15 -0.11
C ARG A 45 10.25 1.45 -0.92
N GLY A 46 9.89 2.04 -2.08
CA GLY A 46 8.94 1.44 -3.03
C GLY A 46 7.59 1.09 -2.38
N SER A 47 7.11 -0.13 -2.59
CA SER A 47 5.85 -0.60 -2.00
C SER A 47 5.82 -0.50 -0.48
N SER A 48 6.96 -0.72 0.19
CA SER A 48 7.06 -0.56 1.65
C SER A 48 6.87 0.89 2.09
N ASP A 49 7.32 1.88 1.31
CA ASP A 49 7.08 3.30 1.59
C ASP A 49 5.61 3.69 1.42
N HIS A 50 4.91 3.04 0.49
CA HIS A 50 3.45 3.21 0.37
C HIS A 50 2.71 2.61 1.57
N ALA A 51 3.17 1.49 2.13
CA ALA A 51 2.64 0.96 3.39
C ALA A 51 2.93 1.90 4.57
N ALA A 52 4.10 2.53 4.62
CA ALA A 52 4.40 3.58 5.59
C ALA A 52 3.54 4.83 5.41
N THR A 53 3.20 5.19 4.16
CA THR A 53 2.24 6.27 3.86
C THR A 53 0.84 5.95 4.39
N TYR A 54 0.40 4.69 4.31
CA TYR A 54 -0.85 4.26 4.95
C TYR A 54 -0.79 4.39 6.48
N ALA A 55 0.33 4.01 7.11
CA ALA A 55 0.52 4.15 8.55
C ALA A 55 0.34 5.59 9.03
N LYS A 56 0.70 6.62 8.24
CA LYS A 56 0.46 8.04 8.58
C LYS A 56 -0.99 8.33 8.91
N TYR A 57 -1.91 7.71 8.18
CA TYR A 57 -3.34 7.84 8.44
C TYR A 57 -3.80 6.90 9.55
N ALA A 58 -3.47 5.62 9.47
CA ALA A 58 -3.97 4.61 10.38
C ALA A 58 -3.56 4.87 11.85
N TRP A 59 -2.28 5.13 12.11
CA TRP A 59 -1.79 5.34 13.47
C TRP A 59 -2.25 6.67 14.05
N THR A 60 -2.32 7.73 13.21
CA THR A 60 -2.80 9.03 13.68
C THR A 60 -4.30 9.02 13.96
N VAL A 61 -5.12 8.49 13.05
CA VAL A 61 -6.58 8.54 13.20
C VAL A 61 -7.07 7.59 14.30
N LEU A 62 -6.49 6.37 14.40
CA LEU A 62 -6.96 5.38 15.37
C LEU A 62 -6.37 5.55 16.76
N ALA A 63 -5.12 6.05 16.86
CA ALA A 63 -4.38 6.06 18.11
C ALA A 63 -3.70 7.39 18.48
N GLY A 64 -3.80 8.42 17.62
CA GLY A 64 -3.25 9.74 17.89
C GLY A 64 -1.74 9.88 17.66
N TYR A 65 -1.06 8.85 17.16
CA TYR A 65 0.40 8.89 16.95
C TYR A 65 0.74 9.42 15.55
N PRO A 66 1.40 10.58 15.43
CA PRO A 66 1.91 11.08 14.16
C PRO A 66 2.99 10.15 13.59
N VAL A 67 3.02 10.01 12.27
CA VAL A 67 4.06 9.25 11.57
C VAL A 67 4.78 10.15 10.58
N ALA A 68 6.12 10.20 10.69
CA ALA A 68 7.02 10.82 9.74
C ALA A 68 7.68 9.75 8.86
N LEU A 69 7.86 10.04 7.58
CA LEU A 69 8.66 9.20 6.69
C LEU A 69 10.10 9.68 6.72
N ALA A 70 11.05 8.75 6.91
CA ALA A 70 12.45 9.07 6.90
C ALA A 70 12.94 9.43 5.50
N ALA A 71 13.94 10.31 5.43
CA ALA A 71 14.75 10.54 4.25
C ALA A 71 16.15 9.93 4.47
N PRO A 72 16.38 8.65 4.18
CA PRO A 72 17.64 7.96 4.52
C PRO A 72 18.88 8.61 3.94
N SER A 73 18.76 9.31 2.80
CA SER A 73 19.86 10.07 2.20
C SER A 73 20.44 11.15 3.12
N LEU A 74 19.70 11.65 4.11
CA LEU A 74 20.23 12.55 5.12
C LEU A 74 21.41 11.90 5.87
N LEU A 75 21.29 10.63 6.21
CA LEU A 75 22.34 9.85 6.88
C LEU A 75 23.39 9.37 5.87
N THR A 76 22.95 8.70 4.79
CA THR A 76 23.88 7.96 3.90
C THR A 76 24.68 8.86 2.96
N MET A 77 24.16 10.03 2.57
CA MET A 77 24.82 10.93 1.62
C MET A 77 25.25 12.25 2.25
N TYR A 78 24.44 12.85 3.12
CA TYR A 78 24.74 14.15 3.71
C TYR A 78 25.46 14.04 5.05
N GLY A 79 25.54 12.84 5.67
CA GLY A 79 26.09 12.66 7.01
C GLY A 79 25.34 13.46 8.09
N ALA A 80 24.10 13.85 7.81
CA ALA A 80 23.28 14.66 8.69
C ALA A 80 22.43 13.76 9.58
N VAL A 81 22.57 13.94 10.89
CA VAL A 81 21.91 13.13 11.90
C VAL A 81 20.68 13.87 12.45
N PRO A 82 19.45 13.39 12.21
CA PRO A 82 18.26 13.99 12.80
C PRO A 82 18.20 13.74 14.31
N ARG A 83 17.60 14.66 15.07
CA ARG A 83 17.29 14.45 16.48
C ARG A 83 16.03 13.60 16.59
N LEU A 84 16.15 12.43 17.24
CA LEU A 84 15.07 11.44 17.35
C LEU A 84 14.47 11.39 18.77
N ALA A 85 14.32 12.55 19.40
CA ALA A 85 13.72 12.60 20.73
C ALA A 85 12.30 12.00 20.70
N SER A 86 12.00 11.10 21.63
CA SER A 86 10.68 10.44 21.79
C SER A 86 10.14 9.71 20.54
N ALA A 87 11.01 9.28 19.63
CA ALA A 87 10.60 8.55 18.43
C ALA A 87 10.55 7.04 18.66
N LEU A 88 9.56 6.36 18.05
CA LEU A 88 9.67 4.96 17.66
C LEU A 88 10.25 4.91 16.24
N VAL A 89 11.41 4.25 16.07
CA VAL A 89 12.06 4.14 14.76
C VAL A 89 11.70 2.80 14.12
N VAL A 90 11.06 2.85 12.94
CA VAL A 90 10.55 1.65 12.26
C VAL A 90 11.25 1.48 10.92
N GLY A 91 11.77 0.28 10.66
CA GLY A 91 12.29 -0.10 9.35
C GLY A 91 11.34 -1.10 8.67
N ILE A 92 10.90 -0.79 7.45
CA ILE A 92 10.08 -1.70 6.65
C ILE A 92 10.86 -2.10 5.41
N SER A 93 11.20 -3.40 5.31
CA SER A 93 11.88 -3.95 4.15
C SER A 93 11.52 -5.41 3.97
N GLN A 94 10.96 -5.77 2.80
CA GLN A 94 10.58 -7.14 2.50
C GLN A 94 11.77 -8.11 2.66
N SER A 95 12.95 -7.75 2.15
CA SER A 95 14.16 -8.57 2.25
C SER A 95 14.98 -8.32 3.53
N GLY A 96 14.71 -7.21 4.22
CA GLY A 96 15.50 -6.77 5.38
C GLY A 96 16.97 -6.44 5.07
N GLN A 97 17.34 -6.22 3.80
CA GLN A 97 18.73 -6.06 3.35
C GLN A 97 19.06 -4.66 2.83
N SER A 98 18.13 -3.71 2.86
CA SER A 98 18.33 -2.36 2.31
C SER A 98 19.27 -1.53 3.20
N PRO A 99 20.49 -1.14 2.72
CA PRO A 99 21.49 -0.48 3.56
C PRO A 99 21.02 0.86 4.11
N ASP A 100 20.26 1.61 3.35
CA ASP A 100 19.71 2.90 3.73
C ASP A 100 18.64 2.79 4.83
N ILE A 101 17.84 1.72 4.83
CA ILE A 101 16.88 1.45 5.90
C ILE A 101 17.61 1.03 7.18
N LEU A 102 18.63 0.18 7.04
CA LEU A 102 19.50 -0.24 8.15
C LEU A 102 20.14 0.97 8.84
N ALA A 103 20.67 1.93 8.05
CA ALA A 103 21.30 3.12 8.60
C ALA A 103 20.35 3.96 9.47
N VAL A 104 19.07 4.05 9.12
CA VAL A 104 18.07 4.77 9.92
C VAL A 104 17.79 4.03 11.24
N LEU A 105 17.67 2.70 11.22
CA LEU A 105 17.46 1.90 12.43
C LEU A 105 18.67 1.97 13.35
N GLU A 106 19.88 1.86 12.80
CA GLU A 106 21.14 1.97 13.53
C GLU A 106 21.24 3.31 14.25
N GLU A 107 20.87 4.40 13.56
CA GLU A 107 20.86 5.73 14.18
C GLU A 107 19.81 5.83 15.28
N GLY A 108 18.62 5.26 15.11
CA GLY A 108 17.61 5.16 16.16
C GLY A 108 18.17 4.48 17.40
N LYS A 109 18.81 3.34 17.23
CA LYS A 109 19.43 2.57 18.31
C LYS A 109 20.58 3.32 18.98
N ARG A 110 21.44 3.99 18.19
CA ARG A 110 22.53 4.83 18.71
C ARG A 110 22.03 5.96 19.61
N GLN A 111 20.84 6.51 19.32
CA GLN A 111 20.19 7.53 20.15
C GLN A 111 19.34 6.95 21.30
N GLY A 112 19.38 5.63 21.53
CA GLY A 112 18.59 4.96 22.56
C GLY A 112 17.07 5.00 22.32
N ARG A 113 16.65 4.98 21.05
CA ARG A 113 15.24 4.95 20.68
C ARG A 113 14.79 3.51 20.47
N PRO A 114 13.54 3.16 20.86
CA PRO A 114 12.99 1.86 20.53
C PRO A 114 12.95 1.67 19.01
N THR A 115 13.32 0.48 18.56
CA THR A 115 13.39 0.15 17.13
C THR A 115 12.52 -1.04 16.80
N LEU A 116 11.82 -0.97 15.65
CA LEU A 116 10.93 -2.02 15.15
C LEU A 116 11.30 -2.37 13.70
N ALA A 117 11.54 -3.64 13.43
CA ALA A 117 11.69 -4.17 12.08
C ALA A 117 10.41 -4.84 11.60
N ILE A 118 10.00 -4.56 10.37
CA ILE A 118 8.92 -5.26 9.67
C ILE A 118 9.50 -5.84 8.40
N THR A 119 9.59 -7.16 8.33
CA THR A 119 10.28 -7.87 7.25
C THR A 119 9.65 -9.23 6.96
N ASN A 120 9.90 -9.78 5.78
CA ASN A 120 9.49 -11.14 5.42
C ASN A 120 10.59 -12.19 5.70
N ASP A 121 11.73 -11.75 6.24
CA ASP A 121 12.87 -12.61 6.60
C ASP A 121 13.31 -12.26 8.03
N GLY A 122 12.87 -13.08 8.99
CA GLY A 122 13.20 -12.94 10.41
C GLY A 122 14.69 -13.16 10.74
N ALA A 123 15.48 -13.68 9.79
CA ALA A 123 16.94 -13.84 9.92
C ALA A 123 17.73 -12.70 9.22
N SER A 124 17.05 -11.71 8.67
CA SER A 124 17.66 -10.60 7.93
C SER A 124 18.49 -9.67 8.83
N PRO A 125 19.43 -8.90 8.25
CA PRO A 125 20.17 -7.87 8.98
C PRO A 125 19.25 -6.85 9.69
N LEU A 126 18.12 -6.50 9.09
CA LEU A 126 17.14 -5.59 9.68
C LEU A 126 16.52 -6.18 10.95
N ALA A 127 16.12 -7.44 10.90
CA ALA A 127 15.57 -8.17 12.04
C ALA A 127 16.61 -8.31 13.17
N ALA A 128 17.85 -8.67 12.82
CA ALA A 128 18.93 -8.81 13.81
C ALA A 128 19.31 -7.50 14.52
N MET A 129 19.04 -6.35 13.89
CA MET A 129 19.38 -5.03 14.44
C MET A 129 18.30 -4.47 15.36
N ALA A 130 17.04 -4.72 15.10
CA ALA A 130 15.89 -4.12 15.80
C ALA A 130 15.70 -4.70 17.20
N ASP A 131 15.07 -3.92 18.10
CA ASP A 131 14.68 -4.37 19.44
C ASP A 131 13.41 -5.25 19.36
N HIS A 132 12.54 -4.97 18.38
CA HIS A 132 11.33 -5.74 18.09
C HIS A 132 11.26 -6.07 16.61
N VAL A 133 10.71 -7.25 16.29
CA VAL A 133 10.58 -7.74 14.92
C VAL A 133 9.15 -8.25 14.70
N ILE A 134 8.55 -7.83 13.59
CA ILE A 134 7.28 -8.40 13.09
C ILE A 134 7.57 -9.04 11.74
N GLU A 135 7.30 -10.34 11.62
CA GLU A 135 7.49 -11.08 10.39
C GLU A 135 6.21 -11.09 9.55
N LEU A 136 6.32 -10.88 8.24
CA LEU A 136 5.16 -10.83 7.34
C LEU A 136 4.52 -12.18 7.07
N HIS A 137 5.24 -13.27 7.27
CA HIS A 137 4.80 -14.65 7.01
C HIS A 137 4.19 -14.84 5.59
N ALA A 138 4.60 -14.00 4.64
CA ALA A 138 4.06 -14.03 3.27
C ALA A 138 4.62 -15.19 2.42
N GLY A 139 5.59 -15.92 2.96
CA GLY A 139 6.35 -16.92 2.19
C GLY A 139 7.19 -16.27 1.10
N ALA A 140 7.79 -17.07 0.23
CA ALA A 140 8.59 -16.54 -0.86
C ALA A 140 7.73 -15.77 -1.86
N GLU A 141 8.08 -14.50 -2.11
CA GLU A 141 7.52 -13.69 -3.20
C GLU A 141 8.52 -13.66 -4.34
N ARG A 142 8.20 -14.40 -5.41
CA ARG A 142 9.11 -14.69 -6.52
C ARG A 142 8.97 -13.71 -7.68
N SER A 143 7.77 -13.17 -7.90
CA SER A 143 7.56 -12.11 -8.88
C SER A 143 8.35 -10.86 -8.46
N ILE A 144 8.83 -10.10 -9.44
CA ILE A 144 9.63 -8.89 -9.17
C ILE A 144 8.77 -7.84 -8.50
N ALA A 145 7.57 -7.58 -9.05
CA ALA A 145 6.62 -6.64 -8.47
C ALA A 145 6.02 -7.19 -7.18
N ALA A 146 6.09 -6.43 -6.10
CA ALA A 146 5.50 -6.80 -4.83
C ALA A 146 3.96 -6.75 -4.88
N THR A 147 3.31 -7.76 -4.32
CA THR A 147 1.85 -7.85 -4.18
C THR A 147 1.45 -8.31 -2.78
N LYS A 148 1.62 -9.60 -2.48
CA LYS A 148 1.24 -10.17 -1.19
C LYS A 148 2.06 -9.63 -0.02
N THR A 149 3.35 -9.32 -0.23
CA THR A 149 4.16 -8.71 0.84
C THR A 149 3.75 -7.27 1.12
N TYR A 150 3.34 -6.50 0.10
CA TYR A 150 2.76 -5.17 0.30
C TYR A 150 1.47 -5.23 1.12
N THR A 151 0.54 -6.11 0.74
CA THR A 151 -0.73 -6.28 1.46
C THR A 151 -0.51 -6.76 2.90
N ALA A 152 0.47 -7.65 3.11
CA ALA A 152 0.89 -8.06 4.45
C ALA A 152 1.46 -6.90 5.27
N GLN A 153 2.26 -6.00 4.66
CA GLN A 153 2.74 -4.79 5.33
C GLN A 153 1.59 -3.86 5.72
N LEU A 154 0.60 -3.65 4.84
CA LEU A 154 -0.61 -2.89 5.19
C LEU A 154 -1.33 -3.52 6.39
N ALA A 155 -1.47 -4.86 6.42
CA ALA A 155 -2.10 -5.56 7.51
C ALA A 155 -1.33 -5.38 8.83
N VAL A 156 0.01 -5.45 8.81
CA VAL A 156 0.85 -5.15 9.99
C VAL A 156 0.64 -3.73 10.47
N MET A 157 0.60 -2.73 9.56
CA MET A 157 0.32 -1.34 9.95
C MET A 157 -1.07 -1.19 10.58
N ALA A 158 -2.07 -1.90 10.04
CA ALA A 158 -3.43 -1.92 10.58
C ALA A 158 -3.48 -2.58 11.97
N MET A 159 -2.86 -3.76 12.13
CA MET A 159 -2.78 -4.48 13.41
C MET A 159 -2.09 -3.64 14.47
N PHE A 160 -0.99 -2.97 14.13
CA PHE A 160 -0.26 -2.11 15.04
C PHE A 160 -1.10 -0.88 15.45
N ALA A 161 -1.81 -0.26 14.52
CA ALA A 161 -2.75 0.83 14.81
C ALA A 161 -3.88 0.37 15.74
N ALA A 162 -4.45 -0.81 15.51
CA ALA A 162 -5.49 -1.39 16.36
C ALA A 162 -4.96 -1.66 17.78
N ALA A 163 -3.76 -2.21 17.91
CA ALA A 163 -3.10 -2.45 19.19
C ALA A 163 -2.83 -1.13 19.95
N LEU A 164 -2.26 -0.12 19.27
CA LEU A 164 -2.03 1.21 19.85
C LEU A 164 -3.32 1.89 20.32
N SER A 165 -4.44 1.67 19.61
CA SER A 165 -5.73 2.27 19.96
C SER A 165 -6.37 1.67 21.21
N GLY A 166 -6.01 0.45 21.59
CA GLY A 166 -6.63 -0.29 22.69
C GLY A 166 -8.13 -0.58 22.49
N ASN A 167 -8.66 -0.42 21.25
CA ASN A 167 -10.08 -0.60 20.96
C ASN A 167 -10.37 -2.00 20.41
N GLU A 168 -11.07 -2.82 21.18
CA GLU A 168 -11.43 -4.20 20.82
C GLU A 168 -12.15 -4.30 19.47
N ARG A 169 -13.02 -3.33 19.14
CA ARG A 169 -13.73 -3.32 17.85
C ARG A 169 -12.79 -3.24 16.64
N ASN A 170 -11.65 -2.57 16.81
CA ASN A 170 -10.63 -2.51 15.74
C ASN A 170 -9.96 -3.87 15.56
N ILE A 171 -9.79 -4.63 16.64
CA ILE A 171 -9.23 -5.98 16.60
C ILE A 171 -10.19 -6.93 15.89
N ASP A 172 -11.47 -6.88 16.26
CA ASP A 172 -12.51 -7.71 15.63
C ASP A 172 -12.63 -7.42 14.13
N ALA A 173 -12.51 -6.16 13.74
CA ALA A 173 -12.56 -5.75 12.33
C ALA A 173 -11.42 -6.38 11.48
N LEU A 174 -10.23 -6.59 12.06
CA LEU A 174 -9.11 -7.22 11.36
C LEU A 174 -9.42 -8.65 10.92
N GLN A 175 -10.22 -9.39 11.70
CA GLN A 175 -10.57 -10.77 11.39
C GLN A 175 -11.38 -10.92 10.10
N GLN A 176 -11.98 -9.84 9.61
CA GLN A 176 -12.77 -9.84 8.38
C GLN A 176 -11.90 -9.70 7.11
N LEU A 177 -10.62 -9.31 7.26
CA LEU A 177 -9.73 -9.01 6.13
C LEU A 177 -9.56 -10.16 5.13
N PRO A 178 -9.30 -11.42 5.55
CA PRO A 178 -9.13 -12.51 4.59
C PRO A 178 -10.37 -12.69 3.70
N ALA A 179 -11.56 -12.68 4.30
CA ALA A 179 -12.82 -12.80 3.57
C ALA A 179 -13.10 -11.60 2.66
N ALA A 180 -12.73 -10.38 3.08
CA ALA A 180 -12.88 -9.19 2.26
C ALA A 180 -11.97 -9.24 1.02
N ILE A 181 -10.74 -9.69 1.15
CA ILE A 181 -9.80 -9.86 0.04
C ILE A 181 -10.29 -10.96 -0.92
N GLU A 182 -10.72 -12.11 -0.38
CA GLU A 182 -11.30 -13.20 -1.17
C GLU A 182 -12.51 -12.73 -1.99
N THR A 183 -13.45 -12.00 -1.34
CA THR A 183 -14.60 -11.41 -2.02
C THR A 183 -14.17 -10.45 -3.12
N THR A 184 -13.13 -9.65 -2.89
CA THR A 184 -12.60 -8.71 -3.89
C THR A 184 -12.05 -9.46 -5.11
N LEU A 185 -11.33 -10.55 -4.90
CA LEU A 185 -10.82 -11.40 -6.00
C LEU A 185 -11.99 -11.95 -6.83
N GLN A 186 -13.06 -12.42 -6.19
CA GLN A 186 -14.26 -12.92 -6.86
C GLN A 186 -14.97 -11.83 -7.67
N LEU A 187 -15.12 -10.62 -7.10
CA LEU A 187 -15.71 -9.47 -7.80
C LEU A 187 -14.88 -9.00 -9.00
N SER A 188 -13.59 -9.31 -8.99
CA SER A 188 -12.62 -8.86 -10.00
C SER A 188 -12.49 -9.78 -11.22
N THR A 189 -13.28 -10.82 -11.33
CA THR A 189 -13.18 -11.83 -12.43
C THR A 189 -13.36 -11.25 -13.84
N ARG A 190 -14.07 -10.13 -13.97
CA ARG A 190 -14.34 -9.47 -15.26
C ARG A 190 -13.23 -8.55 -15.73
N ILE A 191 -12.26 -8.20 -14.87
CA ILE A 191 -11.19 -7.25 -15.21
C ILE A 191 -10.44 -7.64 -16.48
N ALA A 192 -10.21 -8.93 -16.71
CA ALA A 192 -9.50 -9.41 -17.90
C ALA A 192 -10.19 -9.00 -19.22
N GLN A 193 -11.53 -8.97 -19.24
CA GLN A 193 -12.30 -8.57 -20.41
C GLN A 193 -12.36 -7.06 -20.59
N ASP A 194 -12.50 -6.34 -19.47
CA ASP A 194 -12.72 -4.89 -19.51
C ASP A 194 -11.41 -4.13 -19.76
N ILE A 195 -10.25 -4.69 -19.36
CA ILE A 195 -8.97 -3.99 -19.43
C ILE A 195 -8.31 -4.03 -20.81
N GLU A 196 -8.68 -4.97 -21.69
CA GLU A 196 -8.14 -5.07 -23.05
C GLU A 196 -8.28 -3.78 -23.84
N ARG A 197 -9.36 -3.03 -23.62
CA ARG A 197 -9.60 -1.73 -24.27
C ARG A 197 -8.53 -0.68 -23.93
N TYR A 198 -7.79 -0.83 -22.80
CA TYR A 198 -6.73 0.08 -22.38
C TYR A 198 -5.34 -0.33 -22.88
N ARG A 199 -5.27 -1.31 -23.77
CA ARG A 199 -4.01 -1.77 -24.36
C ARG A 199 -3.19 -0.65 -24.99
N TYR A 200 -3.83 0.39 -25.51
CA TYR A 200 -3.21 1.57 -26.09
C TYR A 200 -2.65 2.53 -25.03
N MET A 201 -3.06 2.43 -23.76
CA MET A 201 -2.73 3.37 -22.69
C MET A 201 -1.23 3.47 -22.50
N ASP A 202 -0.69 4.68 -22.58
CA ASP A 202 0.71 5.02 -22.31
C ASP A 202 0.86 5.91 -21.07
N ARG A 203 -0.21 6.61 -20.67
CA ARG A 203 -0.27 7.44 -19.46
C ARG A 203 -1.64 7.34 -18.80
N CYS A 204 -1.66 7.53 -17.49
CA CYS A 204 -2.89 7.63 -16.71
C CYS A 204 -2.66 8.42 -15.42
N ILE A 205 -3.75 8.86 -14.82
CA ILE A 205 -3.77 9.50 -13.51
C ILE A 205 -4.48 8.58 -12.53
N ILE A 206 -3.98 8.54 -11.28
CA ILE A 206 -4.56 7.75 -10.21
C ILE A 206 -4.81 8.67 -9.02
N ILE A 207 -6.03 8.70 -8.53
CA ILE A 207 -6.43 9.61 -7.45
C ILE A 207 -6.98 8.80 -6.28
N GLY A 208 -6.41 9.01 -5.11
CA GLY A 208 -6.88 8.50 -3.85
C GLY A 208 -6.88 9.60 -2.79
N ARG A 209 -7.54 9.38 -1.65
CA ARG A 209 -7.53 10.31 -0.53
C ARG A 209 -7.61 9.56 0.80
N GLY A 210 -7.11 10.20 1.88
CA GLY A 210 -7.11 9.56 3.20
C GLY A 210 -6.27 8.28 3.17
N TYR A 211 -6.78 7.21 3.73
CA TYR A 211 -6.11 5.91 3.77
C TYR A 211 -5.74 5.40 2.37
N ASN A 212 -6.59 5.65 1.38
CA ASN A 212 -6.39 5.20 -0.01
C ASN A 212 -5.45 6.09 -0.84
N TYR A 213 -4.87 7.14 -0.25
CA TYR A 213 -3.76 7.85 -0.87
C TYR A 213 -2.56 6.92 -1.08
N ALA A 214 -2.28 6.05 -0.11
CA ALA A 214 -1.27 5.00 -0.24
C ALA A 214 -1.59 4.01 -1.38
N THR A 215 -2.87 3.60 -1.51
CA THR A 215 -3.33 2.72 -2.59
C THR A 215 -3.10 3.32 -3.97
N SER A 216 -3.30 4.64 -4.12
CA SER A 216 -3.07 5.32 -5.40
C SER A 216 -1.59 5.32 -5.81
N PHE A 217 -0.66 5.46 -4.87
CA PHE A 217 0.77 5.33 -5.13
C PHE A 217 1.17 3.92 -5.54
N GLU A 218 0.65 2.92 -4.81
CA GLU A 218 0.98 1.53 -5.10
C GLU A 218 0.44 1.09 -6.47
N LEU A 219 -0.79 1.46 -6.81
CA LEU A 219 -1.34 1.19 -8.14
C LEU A 219 -0.51 1.87 -9.24
N ALA A 220 -0.09 3.12 -9.02
CA ALA A 220 0.80 3.82 -9.96
C ALA A 220 2.13 3.08 -10.13
N LEU A 221 2.69 2.55 -9.05
CA LEU A 221 3.93 1.76 -9.10
C LEU A 221 3.72 0.48 -9.90
N LYS A 222 2.66 -0.29 -9.62
CA LYS A 222 2.36 -1.55 -10.33
C LYS A 222 2.16 -1.33 -11.83
N LEU A 223 1.46 -0.27 -12.24
CA LEU A 223 1.30 0.06 -13.65
C LEU A 223 2.64 0.41 -14.30
N LYS A 224 3.48 1.20 -13.65
CA LYS A 224 4.83 1.53 -14.16
C LYS A 224 5.72 0.31 -14.30
N GLU A 225 5.77 -0.55 -13.28
CA GLU A 225 6.63 -1.73 -13.25
C GLU A 225 6.22 -2.77 -14.29
N LEU A 226 4.92 -3.07 -14.40
CA LEU A 226 4.42 -4.19 -15.18
C LEU A 226 4.06 -3.81 -16.63
N THR A 227 3.66 -2.55 -16.85
CA THR A 227 3.07 -2.13 -18.14
C THR A 227 3.79 -0.99 -18.81
N TYR A 228 4.77 -0.39 -18.12
CA TYR A 228 5.55 0.78 -18.56
C TYR A 228 4.71 2.02 -18.84
N VAL A 229 3.48 2.05 -18.34
CA VAL A 229 2.59 3.20 -18.40
C VAL A 229 3.09 4.30 -17.47
N MET A 230 3.11 5.54 -17.94
CA MET A 230 3.43 6.72 -17.12
C MET A 230 2.25 7.06 -16.20
N ALA A 231 2.16 6.33 -15.11
CA ALA A 231 1.10 6.48 -14.10
C ALA A 231 1.52 7.50 -13.05
N THR A 232 0.69 8.53 -12.81
CA THR A 232 0.95 9.56 -11.80
C THR A 232 -0.14 9.55 -10.74
N SER A 233 0.28 9.49 -9.46
CA SER A 233 -0.63 9.47 -8.31
C SER A 233 -0.78 10.86 -7.70
N TYR A 234 -2.02 11.19 -7.27
CA TYR A 234 -2.36 12.41 -6.55
C TYR A 234 -3.36 12.14 -5.42
N SER A 235 -3.34 13.01 -4.40
CA SER A 235 -4.53 13.20 -3.58
C SER A 235 -5.57 14.05 -4.36
N SER A 236 -6.86 13.89 -4.06
CA SER A 236 -7.91 14.71 -4.70
C SER A 236 -7.69 16.20 -4.46
N ALA A 237 -7.13 16.58 -3.30
CA ALA A 237 -6.82 17.96 -2.99
C ALA A 237 -5.69 18.48 -3.88
N ASP A 238 -4.52 17.83 -3.88
CA ASP A 238 -3.37 18.26 -4.68
C ASP A 238 -3.70 18.26 -6.18
N PHE A 239 -4.54 17.33 -6.62
CA PHE A 239 -4.96 17.25 -8.00
C PHE A 239 -5.70 18.51 -8.48
N ARG A 240 -6.57 19.09 -7.61
CA ARG A 240 -7.28 20.32 -7.92
C ARG A 240 -6.38 21.57 -7.96
N HIS A 241 -5.20 21.53 -7.32
CA HIS A 241 -4.23 22.62 -7.25
C HIS A 241 -3.26 22.68 -8.44
N GLY A 242 -3.76 22.40 -9.66
CA GLY A 242 -2.98 22.54 -10.91
C GLY A 242 -3.07 21.32 -11.81
N PRO A 243 -2.74 20.09 -11.35
CA PRO A 243 -2.72 18.89 -12.19
C PRO A 243 -4.03 18.61 -12.95
N ILE A 244 -5.17 19.05 -12.45
CA ILE A 244 -6.48 18.92 -13.10
C ILE A 244 -6.53 19.57 -14.51
N ALA A 245 -5.63 20.52 -14.80
CA ALA A 245 -5.50 21.14 -16.11
C ALA A 245 -4.99 20.15 -17.19
N THR A 246 -4.40 19.02 -16.79
CA THR A 246 -3.90 17.99 -17.71
C THR A 246 -5.00 17.06 -18.24
N ILE A 247 -6.23 17.18 -17.73
CA ILE A 247 -7.36 16.36 -18.17
C ILE A 247 -7.78 16.74 -19.57
N GLU A 248 -7.75 15.75 -20.44
CA GLU A 248 -8.27 15.80 -21.81
C GLU A 248 -9.23 14.63 -22.06
N SER A 249 -10.01 14.72 -23.13
CA SER A 249 -10.98 13.68 -23.50
C SER A 249 -10.27 12.35 -23.76
N GLY A 250 -10.77 11.27 -23.14
CA GLY A 250 -10.24 9.92 -23.27
C GLY A 250 -9.05 9.61 -22.38
N LEU A 251 -8.54 10.55 -21.56
CA LEU A 251 -7.46 10.26 -20.61
C LEU A 251 -7.97 9.30 -19.53
N PRO A 252 -7.33 8.13 -19.33
CA PRO A 252 -7.70 7.21 -18.25
C PRO A 252 -7.36 7.78 -16.87
N VAL A 253 -8.36 7.80 -15.99
CA VAL A 253 -8.23 8.24 -14.61
C VAL A 253 -8.78 7.18 -13.67
N PHE A 254 -7.92 6.64 -12.82
CA PHE A 254 -8.31 5.74 -11.75
C PHE A 254 -8.73 6.54 -10.51
N LEU A 255 -9.86 6.19 -9.94
CA LEU A 255 -10.35 6.76 -8.70
C LEU A 255 -10.49 5.66 -7.64
N VAL A 256 -9.75 5.76 -6.54
CA VAL A 256 -9.87 4.87 -5.38
C VAL A 256 -10.73 5.60 -4.35
N MET A 257 -12.01 5.24 -4.29
CA MET A 257 -13.00 6.04 -3.55
C MET A 257 -14.05 5.18 -2.81
N PRO A 258 -13.64 4.47 -1.74
CA PRO A 258 -14.60 3.79 -0.88
C PRO A 258 -15.57 4.81 -0.25
N ALA A 259 -16.80 4.34 0.08
CA ALA A 259 -17.87 5.18 0.61
C ALA A 259 -17.65 5.47 2.11
N ALA A 260 -16.81 6.48 2.41
CA ALA A 260 -16.40 6.82 3.76
C ALA A 260 -16.17 8.34 3.92
N ALA A 261 -15.34 8.78 4.85
CA ALA A 261 -15.15 10.20 5.19
C ALA A 261 -14.75 11.09 3.98
N THR A 262 -13.97 10.53 3.04
CA THR A 262 -13.48 11.27 1.86
C THR A 262 -14.39 11.13 0.64
N TYR A 263 -15.47 10.34 0.72
CA TYR A 263 -16.30 9.97 -0.41
C TYR A 263 -16.95 11.15 -1.13
N GLY A 264 -17.53 12.09 -0.38
CA GLY A 264 -18.23 13.26 -0.95
C GLY A 264 -17.32 14.09 -1.85
N ASP A 265 -16.10 14.37 -1.39
CA ASP A 265 -15.06 15.09 -2.14
C ASP A 265 -14.65 14.34 -3.41
N MET A 266 -14.45 13.03 -3.29
CA MET A 266 -14.05 12.17 -4.41
C MET A 266 -15.18 12.03 -5.45
N LEU A 267 -16.43 11.94 -5.01
CA LEU A 267 -17.59 11.83 -5.90
C LEU A 267 -17.83 13.13 -6.70
N GLU A 268 -17.65 14.29 -6.06
CA GLU A 268 -17.68 15.58 -6.76
C GLU A 268 -16.60 15.67 -7.83
N LEU A 269 -15.36 15.29 -7.48
CA LEU A 269 -14.25 15.24 -8.42
C LEU A 269 -14.54 14.28 -9.60
N ALA A 270 -15.06 13.08 -9.31
CA ALA A 270 -15.41 12.10 -10.34
C ALA A 270 -16.41 12.65 -11.36
N ARG A 271 -17.42 13.37 -10.86
CA ARG A 271 -18.43 14.03 -11.72
C ARG A 271 -17.81 15.13 -12.60
N ASP A 272 -16.89 15.93 -12.05
CA ASP A 272 -16.18 16.96 -12.82
C ASP A 272 -15.27 16.35 -13.88
N LEU A 273 -14.50 15.34 -13.53
CA LEU A 273 -13.62 14.61 -14.47
C LEU A 273 -14.41 13.98 -15.62
N ARG A 274 -15.56 13.37 -15.32
CA ARG A 274 -16.46 12.82 -16.33
C ARG A 274 -16.98 13.91 -17.29
N LYS A 275 -17.36 15.10 -16.77
CA LYS A 275 -17.77 16.24 -17.60
C LYS A 275 -16.65 16.74 -18.51
N ARG A 276 -15.40 16.65 -18.09
CA ARG A 276 -14.21 16.99 -18.87
C ARG A 276 -13.84 15.92 -19.89
N GLY A 277 -14.56 14.80 -19.94
CA GLY A 277 -14.34 13.71 -20.89
C GLY A 277 -13.28 12.69 -20.47
N ALA A 278 -12.81 12.70 -19.21
CA ALA A 278 -11.91 11.66 -18.71
C ALA A 278 -12.58 10.26 -18.77
N GLU A 279 -11.77 9.26 -19.02
CA GLU A 279 -12.22 7.86 -19.01
C GLU A 279 -11.98 7.27 -17.61
N LEU A 280 -13.06 7.15 -16.82
CA LEU A 280 -12.95 6.79 -15.40
C LEU A 280 -12.91 5.27 -15.19
N LEU A 281 -11.92 4.82 -14.41
CA LEU A 281 -11.85 3.49 -13.81
C LEU A 281 -12.02 3.67 -12.29
N VAL A 282 -13.12 3.15 -11.73
CA VAL A 282 -13.50 3.45 -10.34
C VAL A 282 -13.43 2.21 -9.48
N ILE A 283 -12.63 2.26 -8.42
CA ILE A 283 -12.53 1.27 -7.35
C ILE A 283 -13.39 1.76 -6.18
N SER A 284 -14.52 1.09 -5.94
CA SER A 284 -15.49 1.48 -4.90
C SER A 284 -16.47 0.33 -4.63
N GLU A 285 -17.16 0.38 -3.50
CA GLU A 285 -18.33 -0.43 -3.17
C GLU A 285 -19.65 0.30 -3.44
N SER A 286 -19.59 1.61 -3.75
CA SER A 286 -20.77 2.44 -3.98
C SER A 286 -21.28 2.31 -5.41
N GLU A 287 -22.57 1.97 -5.57
CA GLU A 287 -23.22 1.91 -6.87
C GLU A 287 -23.19 3.27 -7.60
N ASP A 288 -23.38 4.37 -6.87
CA ASP A 288 -23.33 5.73 -7.43
C ASP A 288 -21.95 6.06 -8.01
N ALA A 289 -20.88 5.62 -7.34
CA ALA A 289 -19.52 5.82 -7.82
C ALA A 289 -19.24 4.93 -9.04
N LEU A 290 -19.62 3.66 -8.97
CA LEU A 290 -19.44 2.69 -10.07
C LEU A 290 -20.24 3.06 -11.33
N ALA A 291 -21.40 3.69 -11.18
CA ALA A 291 -22.20 4.20 -12.29
C ALA A 291 -21.54 5.37 -13.08
N LEU A 292 -20.57 6.05 -12.48
CA LEU A 292 -19.76 7.06 -13.18
C LEU A 292 -18.65 6.45 -14.03
N ALA A 293 -18.27 5.22 -13.75
CA ALA A 293 -17.13 4.57 -14.35
C ALA A 293 -17.38 4.11 -15.79
N ARG A 294 -16.35 4.19 -16.63
CA ARG A 294 -16.29 3.42 -17.88
C ARG A 294 -15.93 1.96 -17.58
N THR A 295 -15.05 1.77 -16.59
CA THR A 295 -14.69 0.45 -16.06
C THR A 295 -14.90 0.46 -14.54
N ALA A 296 -15.90 -0.28 -14.11
CA ALA A 296 -16.21 -0.46 -12.69
C ALA A 296 -15.33 -1.56 -12.08
N LEU A 297 -14.71 -1.24 -10.95
CA LEU A 297 -13.81 -2.12 -10.20
C LEU A 297 -14.38 -2.27 -8.77
N PRO A 298 -15.38 -3.12 -8.57
CA PRO A 298 -16.08 -3.22 -7.30
C PRO A 298 -15.21 -3.85 -6.20
N ILE A 299 -15.40 -3.36 -4.98
CA ILE A 299 -14.86 -3.93 -3.73
C ILE A 299 -16.02 -4.29 -2.79
N PRO A 300 -15.82 -5.14 -1.77
CA PRO A 300 -16.90 -5.56 -0.88
C PRO A 300 -17.40 -4.42 0.00
N GLN A 301 -18.69 -4.45 0.32
CA GLN A 301 -19.31 -3.57 1.30
C GLN A 301 -18.97 -4.00 2.73
N GLY A 302 -19.11 -3.08 3.69
CA GLY A 302 -18.98 -3.36 5.12
C GLY A 302 -17.52 -3.43 5.63
N VAL A 303 -16.54 -3.22 4.78
CA VAL A 303 -15.14 -3.09 5.21
C VAL A 303 -14.93 -1.69 5.80
N PRO A 304 -14.48 -1.56 7.05
CA PRO A 304 -14.18 -0.26 7.64
C PRO A 304 -13.20 0.55 6.78
N GLU A 305 -13.38 1.87 6.71
CA GLU A 305 -12.56 2.74 5.83
C GLU A 305 -11.06 2.53 6.02
N TRP A 306 -10.61 2.44 7.27
CA TRP A 306 -9.20 2.27 7.59
C TRP A 306 -8.61 0.94 7.12
N LEU A 307 -9.43 -0.08 6.85
CA LEU A 307 -9.05 -1.36 6.28
C LEU A 307 -9.25 -1.43 4.76
N SER A 308 -9.95 -0.47 4.18
CA SER A 308 -10.26 -0.48 2.75
C SER A 308 -9.04 -0.52 1.82
N PRO A 309 -7.84 0.02 2.16
CA PRO A 309 -6.66 -0.12 1.30
C PRO A 309 -6.26 -1.56 0.99
N LEU A 310 -6.52 -2.51 1.94
CA LEU A 310 -6.17 -3.92 1.76
C LEU A 310 -7.03 -4.60 0.69
N SER A 311 -8.30 -4.23 0.57
CA SER A 311 -9.19 -4.72 -0.49
C SER A 311 -9.07 -3.88 -1.76
N ALA A 312 -8.94 -2.55 -1.65
CA ALA A 312 -8.93 -1.65 -2.79
C ALA A 312 -7.69 -1.78 -3.70
N ILE A 313 -6.57 -2.29 -3.19
CA ILE A 313 -5.38 -2.53 -4.02
C ILE A 313 -5.54 -3.75 -4.94
N ILE A 314 -6.35 -4.74 -4.58
CA ILE A 314 -6.48 -6.00 -5.32
C ILE A 314 -6.97 -5.79 -6.76
N PRO A 315 -8.06 -5.05 -7.05
CA PRO A 315 -8.43 -4.74 -8.42
C PRO A 315 -7.31 -4.02 -9.18
N GLY A 316 -6.56 -3.14 -8.51
CA GLY A 316 -5.41 -2.44 -9.09
C GLY A 316 -4.29 -3.37 -9.52
N GLN A 317 -3.93 -4.35 -8.68
CA GLN A 317 -2.93 -5.39 -9.00
C GLN A 317 -3.37 -6.24 -10.19
N LEU A 318 -4.64 -6.64 -10.22
CA LEU A 318 -5.22 -7.42 -11.33
C LEU A 318 -5.28 -6.59 -12.62
N VAL A 319 -5.64 -5.32 -12.56
CA VAL A 319 -5.59 -4.40 -13.71
C VAL A 319 -4.17 -4.33 -14.28
N ALA A 320 -3.16 -4.13 -13.44
CA ALA A 320 -1.77 -4.05 -13.89
C ALA A 320 -1.30 -5.36 -14.53
N LEU A 321 -1.64 -6.51 -13.92
CA LEU A 321 -1.37 -7.84 -14.47
C LEU A 321 -2.05 -8.05 -15.83
N ARG A 322 -3.36 -7.83 -15.91
CA ARG A 322 -4.14 -8.07 -17.16
C ARG A 322 -3.73 -7.11 -18.27
N LEU A 323 -3.43 -5.86 -17.93
CA LEU A 323 -2.93 -4.89 -18.90
C LEU A 323 -1.52 -5.27 -19.41
N ALA A 324 -0.64 -5.79 -18.56
CA ALA A 324 0.66 -6.31 -18.99
C ALA A 324 0.48 -7.44 -20.02
N LEU A 325 -0.38 -8.39 -19.72
CA LEU A 325 -0.70 -9.50 -20.64
C LEU A 325 -1.33 -9.01 -21.96
N ALA A 326 -2.27 -8.06 -21.90
CA ALA A 326 -2.89 -7.45 -23.07
C ALA A 326 -1.88 -6.71 -23.95
N LYS A 327 -0.86 -6.10 -23.36
CA LYS A 327 0.27 -5.47 -24.07
C LYS A 327 1.30 -6.50 -24.58
N GLY A 328 1.16 -7.80 -24.31
CA GLY A 328 2.12 -8.84 -24.68
C GLY A 328 3.40 -8.84 -23.85
N LEU A 329 3.34 -8.28 -22.63
CA LEU A 329 4.46 -8.19 -21.70
C LEU A 329 4.46 -9.39 -20.74
N ASN A 330 5.64 -9.77 -20.26
CA ASN A 330 5.77 -10.80 -19.23
C ASN A 330 5.70 -10.16 -17.83
N PRO A 331 4.64 -10.41 -17.03
CA PRO A 331 4.48 -9.79 -15.72
C PRO A 331 5.47 -10.32 -14.67
N ASP A 332 6.05 -11.51 -14.88
CA ASP A 332 7.00 -12.13 -13.95
C ASP A 332 8.42 -11.59 -14.11
N VAL A 333 8.76 -11.04 -15.30
CA VAL A 333 10.10 -10.55 -15.63
C VAL A 333 10.00 -9.18 -16.31
N PRO A 334 9.60 -8.13 -15.58
CA PRO A 334 9.59 -6.78 -16.12
C PRO A 334 11.02 -6.28 -16.42
N ARG A 335 11.17 -5.55 -17.53
CA ARG A 335 12.48 -5.11 -18.00
C ARG A 335 13.16 -4.15 -17.02
N GLY A 336 14.46 -4.32 -16.82
CA GLY A 336 15.28 -3.37 -16.06
C GLY A 336 15.07 -3.40 -14.54
N LEU A 337 14.24 -4.31 -14.03
CA LEU A 337 14.00 -4.45 -12.61
C LEU A 337 14.66 -5.73 -12.05
N GLN A 338 15.01 -5.66 -10.78
CA GLN A 338 15.51 -6.79 -9.98
C GLN A 338 14.70 -6.88 -8.68
N LYS A 339 14.58 -8.10 -8.13
CA LYS A 339 13.77 -8.30 -6.90
C LYS A 339 14.29 -7.53 -5.69
N VAL A 340 15.59 -7.37 -5.57
CA VAL A 340 16.22 -6.60 -4.49
C VAL A 340 17.05 -5.48 -5.11
N THR A 341 16.68 -4.23 -4.81
CA THR A 341 17.41 -3.04 -5.20
C THR A 341 18.26 -2.58 -4.01
N ARG A 342 19.57 -2.45 -4.22
CA ARG A 342 20.47 -1.89 -3.22
C ARG A 342 20.67 -0.40 -3.51
N THR A 343 20.15 0.45 -2.61
CA THR A 343 20.36 1.92 -2.63
C THR A 343 21.22 2.34 -1.44
N LEU A 344 22.05 3.36 -1.66
CA LEU A 344 22.88 3.99 -0.61
C LEU A 344 22.18 5.24 -0.09
#